data_aeab8938d7de925e1a23ac795e18e660
#
_entry.id   aeab8938d7de925e1a23ac795e18e660
#
_cell.length_a   1.000
_cell.length_b   1.000
_cell.length_c   1.000
_cell.angle_alpha   90.00
_cell.angle_beta   90.00
_cell.angle_gamma   90.00
#
_symmetry.space_group_name_H-M   'P 1'
#
loop_
_entity.id
_entity.type
_entity.pdbx_description
1 polymer ?
#
loop_
_entity_poly.entity_id
_entity_poly.type
_entity_poly.pdbx_seq_one_letter_code
_entity_poly.pdbx_strand_id
1 'polypeptide(L)'
;MNDKISIIVPVYNVEKYLDECIQSIINQTYKNIEIILINDGSTENSLSILRKYEVIDKRIIVINQENKGLSASRNIGIKKSTGKYISLIDADDVNHPRMIELLYKEIKNNNCDISICMFQEFTDNFLEKNNRYNIIVLNQDEFLIELMKEKKFGSHACNKLYKKSLFNNVEYVVGKKYEDIGTTYKLGLKSNLICYIDIELYGYRIRESSITCNLKKDTLIDYVDMVNDRYNDLIFKKKELKKYIDLNRINCVTRFYLVIAYQYKFDLLKDKEIKKKLDEELLIAKKLTIREINKINSLDEKLASKLLMISPYLFIFVMKIYKKLKS
;
A
#
# COMPACT_ATOMS: atom_id res chain seq x y z
N MET A 1 -19.10 19.22 15.16
CA MET A 1 -17.83 19.09 15.92
C MET A 1 -16.80 18.50 14.96
N ASN A 2 -15.63 19.10 14.83
CA ASN A 2 -14.56 18.58 14.01
C ASN A 2 -13.72 17.62 14.86
N ASP A 3 -13.79 16.31 14.56
CA ASP A 3 -12.99 15.30 15.26
C ASP A 3 -11.50 15.53 14.95
N LYS A 4 -10.62 15.31 15.93
CA LYS A 4 -9.17 15.40 15.74
C LYS A 4 -8.66 14.25 14.85
N ILE A 5 -7.76 14.55 13.92
CA ILE A 5 -7.12 13.60 13.00
C ILE A 5 -5.62 13.58 13.27
N SER A 6 -5.05 12.40 13.40
CA SER A 6 -3.62 12.21 13.54
C SER A 6 -3.03 11.81 12.17
N ILE A 7 -2.09 12.62 11.69
CA ILE A 7 -1.32 12.32 10.49
C ILE A 7 0.03 11.77 10.96
N ILE A 8 0.36 10.54 10.53
CA ILE A 8 1.54 9.82 10.95
C ILE A 8 2.49 9.69 9.76
N VAL A 9 3.72 10.13 9.92
CA VAL A 9 4.73 10.18 8.87
C VAL A 9 6.00 9.50 9.35
N PRO A 10 6.26 8.24 8.98
CA PRO A 10 7.55 7.60 9.17
C PRO A 10 8.62 8.23 8.28
N VAL A 11 9.78 8.53 8.83
CA VAL A 11 10.88 9.23 8.14
C VAL A 11 12.17 8.44 8.28
N TYR A 12 12.77 8.06 7.14
CA TYR A 12 14.08 7.41 7.11
C TYR A 12 14.83 7.74 5.82
N ASN A 13 15.91 8.53 5.92
CA ASN A 13 16.80 8.91 4.81
C ASN A 13 16.05 9.46 3.58
N VAL A 14 15.27 10.54 3.78
CA VAL A 14 14.43 11.17 2.74
C VAL A 14 14.55 12.71 2.73
N GLU A 15 15.66 13.27 3.21
CA GLU A 15 15.87 14.71 3.34
C GLU A 15 15.51 15.53 2.10
N LYS A 16 15.70 14.95 0.89
CA LYS A 16 15.44 15.63 -0.40
C LYS A 16 13.96 15.93 -0.65
N TYR A 17 13.06 15.16 -0.05
CA TYR A 17 11.60 15.21 -0.32
C TYR A 17 10.82 15.70 0.89
N LEU A 18 11.47 15.70 2.06
CA LEU A 18 10.82 15.86 3.35
C LEU A 18 10.19 17.26 3.53
N ASP A 19 10.84 18.32 3.06
CA ASP A 19 10.30 19.68 3.12
C ASP A 19 8.96 19.77 2.36
N GLU A 20 8.90 19.25 1.13
CA GLU A 20 7.69 19.28 0.30
C GLU A 20 6.56 18.44 0.92
N CYS A 21 6.87 17.26 1.43
CA CYS A 21 5.92 16.41 2.13
C CYS A 21 5.31 17.13 3.34
N ILE A 22 6.15 17.66 4.25
CA ILE A 22 5.68 18.33 5.47
C ILE A 22 4.87 19.58 5.12
N GLN A 23 5.29 20.38 4.15
CA GLN A 23 4.55 21.55 3.68
C GLN A 23 3.15 21.16 3.16
N SER A 24 3.04 20.06 2.41
CA SER A 24 1.74 19.57 1.92
C SER A 24 0.79 19.16 3.06
N ILE A 25 1.34 18.72 4.20
CA ILE A 25 0.56 18.34 5.40
C ILE A 25 0.18 19.58 6.23
N ILE A 26 1.09 20.51 6.43
CA ILE A 26 0.84 21.76 7.19
C ILE A 26 -0.26 22.57 6.50
N ASN A 27 -0.27 22.59 5.17
CA ASN A 27 -1.20 23.35 4.34
C ASN A 27 -2.56 22.68 4.13
N GLN A 28 -2.83 21.54 4.79
CA GLN A 28 -4.16 20.92 4.72
C GLN A 28 -5.26 21.91 5.16
N THR A 29 -6.37 21.92 4.41
CA THR A 29 -7.54 22.80 4.68
C THR A 29 -8.24 22.40 5.99
N TYR A 30 -8.23 21.10 6.33
CA TYR A 30 -8.70 20.63 7.62
C TYR A 30 -7.70 20.94 8.74
N LYS A 31 -8.09 21.78 9.71
CA LYS A 31 -7.15 22.37 10.69
C LYS A 31 -7.01 21.58 11.98
N ASN A 32 -8.01 20.79 12.39
CA ASN A 32 -7.95 20.03 13.64
C ASN A 32 -7.14 18.72 13.45
N ILE A 33 -5.86 18.89 13.19
CA ILE A 33 -4.89 17.81 12.98
C ILE A 33 -3.79 17.86 14.03
N GLU A 34 -3.21 16.73 14.33
CA GLU A 34 -1.86 16.59 14.89
C GLU A 34 -0.98 15.85 13.87
N ILE A 35 0.28 16.19 13.81
CA ILE A 35 1.24 15.67 12.85
C ILE A 35 2.35 14.96 13.63
N ILE A 36 2.44 13.65 13.53
CA ILE A 36 3.41 12.83 14.26
C ILE A 36 4.47 12.38 13.26
N LEU A 37 5.63 13.00 13.34
CA LEU A 37 6.79 12.72 12.48
C LEU A 37 7.73 11.78 13.23
N ILE A 38 7.98 10.58 12.70
CA ILE A 38 8.80 9.57 13.36
C ILE A 38 10.11 9.43 12.60
N ASN A 39 11.21 9.99 13.16
CA ASN A 39 12.53 9.73 12.64
C ASN A 39 12.99 8.32 13.06
N ASP A 40 13.12 7.44 12.11
CA ASP A 40 13.50 6.04 12.31
C ASP A 40 15.02 5.85 12.13
N GLY A 41 15.80 6.67 12.84
CA GLY A 41 17.26 6.58 12.84
C GLY A 41 17.90 7.03 11.52
N SER A 42 17.43 8.11 10.90
CA SER A 42 18.04 8.67 9.69
C SER A 42 19.50 9.06 9.94
N THR A 43 20.36 8.82 8.94
CA THR A 43 21.81 9.08 8.98
C THR A 43 22.21 10.33 8.20
N GLU A 44 21.23 11.09 7.71
CA GLU A 44 21.35 12.35 6.97
C GLU A 44 20.59 13.47 7.69
N ASN A 45 20.24 14.59 7.02
CA ASN A 45 19.68 15.76 7.67
C ASN A 45 18.19 15.67 8.03
N SER A 46 17.48 14.55 7.76
CA SER A 46 16.05 14.44 8.03
C SER A 46 15.68 14.86 9.45
N LEU A 47 16.40 14.40 10.49
CA LEU A 47 16.09 14.78 11.87
C LEU A 47 16.18 16.29 12.11
N SER A 48 17.18 16.95 11.54
CA SER A 48 17.35 18.40 11.63
C SER A 48 16.16 19.15 11.00
N ILE A 49 15.70 18.68 9.83
CA ILE A 49 14.53 19.22 9.15
C ILE A 49 13.28 19.05 10.03
N LEU A 50 13.05 17.86 10.60
CA LEU A 50 11.91 17.61 11.47
C LEU A 50 11.88 18.55 12.67
N ARG A 51 13.04 18.76 13.35
CA ARG A 51 13.15 19.66 14.50
C ARG A 51 12.86 21.11 14.13
N LYS A 52 13.27 21.57 12.94
CA LYS A 52 12.93 22.90 12.43
C LYS A 52 11.40 23.06 12.34
N TYR A 53 10.70 22.08 11.78
CA TYR A 53 9.24 22.14 11.64
C TYR A 53 8.49 22.01 12.96
N GLU A 54 8.99 21.25 13.92
CA GLU A 54 8.44 21.15 15.28
C GLU A 54 8.42 22.51 15.99
N VAL A 55 9.41 23.37 15.73
CA VAL A 55 9.44 24.74 16.26
C VAL A 55 8.44 25.65 15.54
N ILE A 56 8.25 25.47 14.23
CA ILE A 56 7.42 26.34 13.39
C ILE A 56 5.92 26.07 13.61
N ASP A 57 5.52 24.82 13.76
CA ASP A 57 4.10 24.43 13.84
C ASP A 57 3.83 23.58 15.10
N LYS A 58 3.08 24.13 16.03
CA LYS A 58 2.74 23.47 17.32
C LYS A 58 1.90 22.19 17.17
N ARG A 59 1.35 21.91 16.00
CA ARG A 59 0.64 20.66 15.71
C ARG A 59 1.60 19.49 15.46
N ILE A 60 2.89 19.77 15.25
CA ILE A 60 3.93 18.79 14.97
C ILE A 60 4.52 18.23 16.26
N ILE A 61 4.65 16.92 16.29
CA ILE A 61 5.31 16.16 17.35
C ILE A 61 6.38 15.29 16.68
N VAL A 62 7.65 15.46 17.05
CA VAL A 62 8.76 14.67 16.51
C VAL A 62 9.16 13.58 17.49
N ILE A 63 9.08 12.34 17.05
CA ILE A 63 9.58 11.16 17.76
C ILE A 63 10.89 10.73 17.08
N ASN A 64 11.99 10.67 17.86
CA ASN A 64 13.27 10.17 17.38
C ASN A 64 13.56 8.82 18.01
N GLN A 65 13.89 7.83 17.18
CA GLN A 65 14.22 6.47 17.62
C GLN A 65 15.38 5.89 16.80
N GLU A 66 15.97 4.81 17.28
CA GLU A 66 16.84 3.96 16.49
C GLU A 66 16.04 3.28 15.38
N ASN A 67 16.72 2.94 14.27
CA ASN A 67 16.04 2.31 13.13
C ASN A 67 15.41 0.95 13.52
N LYS A 68 14.08 0.89 13.42
CA LYS A 68 13.25 -0.29 13.70
C LYS A 68 12.37 -0.68 12.49
N GLY A 69 12.46 0.09 11.39
CA GLY A 69 11.74 -0.12 10.16
C GLY A 69 10.35 0.54 10.11
N LEU A 70 9.82 0.64 8.89
CA LEU A 70 8.59 1.34 8.55
C LEU A 70 7.39 0.90 9.40
N SER A 71 7.19 -0.42 9.54
CA SER A 71 6.11 -1.01 10.35
C SER A 71 6.16 -0.56 11.81
N ALA A 72 7.35 -0.60 12.42
CA ALA A 72 7.53 -0.19 13.81
C ALA A 72 7.22 1.30 13.99
N SER A 73 7.67 2.14 13.05
CA SER A 73 7.41 3.57 13.07
C SER A 73 5.92 3.88 12.92
N ARG A 74 5.20 3.22 12.00
CA ARG A 74 3.74 3.35 11.91
C ARG A 74 3.04 2.92 13.19
N ASN A 75 3.39 1.78 13.77
CA ASN A 75 2.81 1.27 15.02
C ASN A 75 3.03 2.24 16.20
N ILE A 76 4.22 2.82 16.32
CA ILE A 76 4.54 3.81 17.34
C ILE A 76 3.68 5.07 17.13
N GLY A 77 3.59 5.57 15.90
CA GLY A 77 2.75 6.72 15.58
C GLY A 77 1.28 6.48 15.90
N ILE A 78 0.73 5.31 15.54
CA ILE A 78 -0.66 4.91 15.85
C ILE A 78 -0.87 4.87 17.36
N LYS A 79 0.05 4.29 18.12
CA LYS A 79 -0.02 4.19 19.58
C LYS A 79 0.02 5.58 20.25
N LYS A 80 0.85 6.49 19.74
CA LYS A 80 1.01 7.85 20.27
C LYS A 80 -0.08 8.82 19.84
N SER A 81 -0.83 8.51 18.77
CA SER A 81 -1.88 9.36 18.25
C SER A 81 -3.00 9.59 19.28
N THR A 82 -3.59 10.78 19.27
CA THR A 82 -4.72 11.17 20.12
C THR A 82 -5.99 11.43 19.30
N GLY A 83 -5.87 11.51 17.98
CA GLY A 83 -6.99 11.73 17.07
C GLY A 83 -7.94 10.54 17.03
N LYS A 84 -9.19 10.83 16.68
CA LYS A 84 -10.23 9.82 16.46
C LYS A 84 -10.03 9.08 15.14
N TYR A 85 -9.37 9.72 14.19
CA TYR A 85 -9.02 9.18 12.89
C TYR A 85 -7.51 9.26 12.66
N ILE A 86 -7.00 8.38 11.81
CA ILE A 86 -5.60 8.26 11.46
C ILE A 86 -5.45 8.31 9.94
N SER A 87 -4.51 9.12 9.45
CA SER A 87 -3.98 9.06 8.10
C SER A 87 -2.50 8.74 8.17
N LEU A 88 -2.05 7.80 7.35
CA LEU A 88 -0.65 7.42 7.19
C LEU A 88 -0.13 8.06 5.90
N ILE A 89 1.02 8.71 5.94
CA ILE A 89 1.61 9.39 4.80
C ILE A 89 3.08 8.98 4.71
N ASP A 90 3.54 8.66 3.52
CA ASP A 90 4.94 8.35 3.27
C ASP A 90 5.73 9.65 3.06
N ALA A 91 6.92 9.75 3.65
CA ALA A 91 7.65 11.01 3.79
C ALA A 91 8.28 11.55 2.49
N ASP A 92 8.19 10.82 1.40
CA ASP A 92 8.61 11.21 0.05
C ASP A 92 7.46 11.63 -0.86
N ASP A 93 6.22 11.57 -0.36
CA ASP A 93 5.00 11.86 -1.10
C ASP A 93 4.42 13.25 -0.82
N VAL A 94 3.45 13.67 -1.63
CA VAL A 94 2.79 14.98 -1.54
C VAL A 94 1.29 14.81 -1.46
N ASN A 95 0.62 15.65 -0.68
CA ASN A 95 -0.81 15.56 -0.47
C ASN A 95 -1.54 16.78 -1.04
N HIS A 96 -2.63 16.55 -1.74
CA HIS A 96 -3.53 17.63 -2.15
C HIS A 96 -4.03 18.40 -0.90
N PRO A 97 -4.10 19.74 -0.92
CA PRO A 97 -4.49 20.54 0.25
C PRO A 97 -5.83 20.16 0.88
N ARG A 98 -6.75 19.61 0.10
CA ARG A 98 -8.08 19.19 0.56
C ARG A 98 -8.20 17.70 0.87
N MET A 99 -7.10 16.93 0.87
CA MET A 99 -7.16 15.48 1.04
C MET A 99 -7.85 15.09 2.36
N ILE A 100 -7.36 15.60 3.47
CA ILE A 100 -7.91 15.27 4.80
C ILE A 100 -9.36 15.78 4.95
N GLU A 101 -9.66 16.98 4.44
CA GLU A 101 -11.01 17.55 4.44
C GLU A 101 -12.02 16.64 3.74
N LEU A 102 -11.70 16.23 2.50
CA LEU A 102 -12.62 15.45 1.67
C LEU A 102 -12.78 14.03 2.22
N LEU A 103 -11.68 13.37 2.61
CA LEU A 103 -11.75 12.05 3.23
C LEU A 103 -12.58 12.05 4.51
N TYR A 104 -12.40 13.07 5.36
CA TYR A 104 -13.17 13.20 6.60
C TYR A 104 -14.64 13.52 6.34
N LYS A 105 -14.92 14.42 5.40
CA LYS A 105 -16.29 14.77 4.99
C LYS A 105 -17.06 13.51 4.59
N GLU A 106 -16.48 12.65 3.78
CA GLU A 106 -17.18 11.47 3.26
C GLU A 106 -17.33 10.37 4.34
N ILE A 107 -16.38 10.23 5.26
CA ILE A 107 -16.55 9.39 6.45
C ILE A 107 -17.78 9.83 7.25
N LYS A 108 -17.94 11.13 7.46
CA LYS A 108 -19.05 11.68 8.28
C LYS A 108 -20.39 11.58 7.57
N ASN A 109 -20.44 11.94 6.28
CA ASN A 109 -21.66 11.94 5.50
C ASN A 109 -22.24 10.53 5.31
N ASN A 110 -21.38 9.53 5.16
CA ASN A 110 -21.78 8.16 4.85
C ASN A 110 -21.63 7.19 6.04
N ASN A 111 -21.27 7.70 7.23
CA ASN A 111 -21.02 6.89 8.43
C ASN A 111 -20.02 5.73 8.19
N CYS A 112 -18.96 6.00 7.43
CA CYS A 112 -17.95 5.03 7.09
C CYS A 112 -16.86 4.92 8.18
N ASP A 113 -16.15 3.79 8.20
CA ASP A 113 -15.02 3.56 9.10
C ASP A 113 -13.68 3.86 8.41
N ILE A 114 -13.65 3.78 7.08
CA ILE A 114 -12.50 4.10 6.22
C ILE A 114 -12.97 4.97 5.05
N SER A 115 -12.17 5.96 4.65
CA SER A 115 -12.32 6.68 3.39
C SER A 115 -11.04 6.58 2.59
N ILE A 116 -11.16 6.40 1.27
CA ILE A 116 -10.06 6.11 0.34
C ILE A 116 -10.15 7.09 -0.83
N CYS A 117 -9.03 7.72 -1.22
CA CYS A 117 -8.93 8.49 -2.46
C CYS A 117 -8.00 7.79 -3.47
N MET A 118 -8.01 8.27 -4.71
CA MET A 118 -7.02 7.86 -5.69
C MET A 118 -5.66 8.49 -5.37
N PHE A 119 -4.60 7.87 -5.90
CA PHE A 119 -3.28 8.48 -5.96
C PHE A 119 -2.89 8.76 -7.41
N GLN A 120 -2.07 9.77 -7.60
CA GLN A 120 -1.43 10.12 -8.87
C GLN A 120 0.06 9.82 -8.74
N GLU A 121 0.60 9.02 -9.65
CA GLU A 121 2.05 8.88 -9.79
C GLU A 121 2.64 10.13 -10.43
N PHE A 122 3.76 10.63 -9.87
CA PHE A 122 4.45 11.80 -10.41
C PHE A 122 5.97 11.70 -10.18
N THR A 123 6.73 12.42 -11.00
CA THR A 123 8.19 12.55 -10.87
C THR A 123 8.59 13.94 -10.41
N ASP A 124 8.07 14.98 -11.05
CA ASP A 124 8.50 16.36 -10.84
C ASP A 124 7.45 17.21 -10.11
N ASN A 125 6.21 17.21 -10.57
CA ASN A 125 5.14 18.01 -10.01
C ASN A 125 3.86 17.22 -9.84
N PHE A 126 3.29 17.32 -8.65
CA PHE A 126 1.94 16.83 -8.38
C PHE A 126 0.93 17.85 -8.91
N LEU A 127 0.10 17.44 -9.86
CA LEU A 127 -0.88 18.32 -10.50
C LEU A 127 -2.25 18.18 -9.85
N GLU A 128 -2.79 19.28 -9.35
CA GLU A 128 -4.18 19.35 -8.90
C GLU A 128 -5.12 19.20 -10.08
N LYS A 129 -5.89 18.13 -10.10
CA LYS A 129 -6.94 17.88 -11.07
C LYS A 129 -8.32 18.14 -10.47
N ASN A 130 -9.28 18.27 -11.33
CA ASN A 130 -10.67 18.67 -11.17
C ASN A 130 -11.33 18.32 -9.81
N ASN A 131 -12.15 19.24 -9.28
CA ASN A 131 -12.84 19.15 -7.98
C ASN A 131 -14.11 18.27 -7.97
N ARG A 132 -14.51 17.65 -9.08
CA ARG A 132 -15.67 16.78 -9.16
C ARG A 132 -15.25 15.32 -8.92
N TYR A 133 -15.97 14.63 -8.07
CA TYR A 133 -15.72 13.23 -7.77
C TYR A 133 -17.03 12.49 -7.52
N ASN A 134 -17.02 11.19 -7.75
CA ASN A 134 -18.09 10.30 -7.37
C ASN A 134 -17.71 9.56 -6.08
N ILE A 135 -18.73 9.15 -5.35
CA ILE A 135 -18.56 8.40 -4.11
C ILE A 135 -19.15 7.01 -4.32
N ILE A 136 -18.40 6.01 -3.89
CA ILE A 136 -18.87 4.64 -3.82
C ILE A 136 -18.78 4.22 -2.36
N VAL A 137 -19.91 3.86 -1.76
CA VAL A 137 -19.96 3.28 -0.42
C VAL A 137 -19.99 1.76 -0.56
N LEU A 138 -19.07 1.12 0.09
CA LEU A 138 -18.85 -0.32 0.03
C LEU A 138 -19.10 -0.92 1.42
N ASN A 139 -19.79 -2.05 1.47
CA ASN A 139 -19.78 -2.89 2.64
C ASN A 139 -18.45 -3.68 2.75
N GLN A 140 -18.28 -4.43 3.81
CA GLN A 140 -17.04 -5.17 4.09
C GLN A 140 -16.65 -6.13 2.94
N ASP A 141 -17.60 -6.89 2.40
CA ASP A 141 -17.34 -7.88 1.35
C ASP A 141 -17.04 -7.21 0.01
N GLU A 142 -17.76 -6.16 -0.34
CA GLU A 142 -17.50 -5.34 -1.52
C GLU A 142 -16.11 -4.70 -1.46
N PHE A 143 -15.72 -4.17 -0.29
CA PHE A 143 -14.38 -3.64 -0.09
C PHE A 143 -13.32 -4.73 -0.30
N LEU A 144 -13.47 -5.91 0.30
CA LEU A 144 -12.53 -7.01 0.13
C LEU A 144 -12.44 -7.47 -1.32
N ILE A 145 -13.57 -7.51 -2.04
CA ILE A 145 -13.60 -7.84 -3.47
C ILE A 145 -12.80 -6.81 -4.28
N GLU A 146 -13.04 -5.51 -4.07
CA GLU A 146 -12.31 -4.46 -4.79
C GLU A 146 -10.82 -4.44 -4.41
N LEU A 147 -10.48 -4.69 -3.13
CA LEU A 147 -9.11 -4.85 -2.66
C LEU A 147 -8.40 -6.03 -3.37
N MET A 148 -9.10 -7.17 -3.56
CA MET A 148 -8.54 -8.32 -4.26
C MET A 148 -8.42 -8.09 -5.78
N LYS A 149 -9.26 -7.27 -6.37
CA LYS A 149 -9.16 -6.87 -7.78
C LYS A 149 -8.03 -5.88 -8.05
N GLU A 150 -7.65 -5.08 -7.06
CA GLU A 150 -6.61 -4.02 -7.14
C GLU A 150 -6.81 -3.03 -8.32
N LYS A 151 -8.08 -2.77 -8.70
CA LYS A 151 -8.39 -1.87 -9.82
C LYS A 151 -8.68 -0.44 -9.40
N LYS A 152 -9.47 -0.27 -8.36
CA LYS A 152 -9.83 1.06 -7.83
C LYS A 152 -8.85 1.52 -6.78
N PHE A 153 -8.45 0.62 -5.91
CA PHE A 153 -7.48 0.85 -4.85
C PHE A 153 -6.76 -0.46 -4.50
N GLY A 154 -5.60 -0.33 -3.88
CA GLY A 154 -4.80 -1.44 -3.40
C GLY A 154 -4.62 -1.42 -1.88
N SER A 155 -3.72 -2.28 -1.41
CA SER A 155 -3.40 -2.42 0.02
C SER A 155 -2.63 -1.25 0.61
N HIS A 156 -2.16 -0.27 -0.19
CA HIS A 156 -1.35 0.87 0.28
C HIS A 156 -1.89 1.44 1.59
N ALA A 157 -1.00 1.69 2.55
CA ALA A 157 -1.38 2.28 3.84
C ALA A 157 -1.77 3.75 3.72
N CYS A 158 -1.12 4.46 2.79
CA CYS A 158 -1.38 5.86 2.44
C CYS A 158 -2.70 6.05 1.67
N ASN A 159 -3.00 7.27 1.24
CA ASN A 159 -4.22 7.67 0.52
C ASN A 159 -5.55 7.32 1.23
N LYS A 160 -5.52 7.13 2.53
CA LYS A 160 -6.68 6.69 3.33
C LYS A 160 -6.80 7.46 4.64
N LEU A 161 -8.04 7.59 5.11
CA LEU A 161 -8.37 8.01 6.45
C LEU A 161 -9.09 6.87 7.16
N TYR A 162 -8.57 6.46 8.30
CA TYR A 162 -9.05 5.34 9.07
C TYR A 162 -9.62 5.80 10.41
N LYS A 163 -10.72 5.22 10.86
CA LYS A 163 -11.15 5.33 12.25
C LYS A 163 -10.12 4.65 13.15
N LYS A 164 -9.57 5.36 14.15
CA LYS A 164 -8.48 4.84 15.00
C LYS A 164 -8.80 3.51 15.66
N SER A 165 -10.05 3.29 16.06
CA SER A 165 -10.48 2.04 16.71
C SER A 165 -10.28 0.78 15.88
N LEU A 166 -10.12 0.89 14.56
CA LEU A 166 -9.82 -0.24 13.69
C LEU A 166 -8.45 -0.85 13.99
N PHE A 167 -7.52 -0.05 14.50
CA PHE A 167 -6.18 -0.49 14.87
C PHE A 167 -6.10 -1.20 16.22
N ASN A 168 -7.20 -1.28 16.98
CA ASN A 168 -7.22 -2.10 18.19
C ASN A 168 -6.94 -3.56 17.83
N ASN A 169 -5.85 -4.13 18.37
CA ASN A 169 -5.38 -5.49 18.05
C ASN A 169 -5.06 -5.72 16.56
N VAL A 170 -4.72 -4.68 15.82
CA VAL A 170 -4.16 -4.76 14.47
C VAL A 170 -2.92 -3.90 14.41
N GLU A 171 -1.79 -4.52 14.14
CA GLU A 171 -0.50 -3.86 14.00
C GLU A 171 0.14 -4.22 12.65
N TYR A 172 0.98 -3.33 12.14
CA TYR A 172 1.86 -3.61 11.02
C TYR A 172 2.94 -4.60 11.45
N VAL A 173 3.22 -5.60 10.62
CA VAL A 173 4.20 -6.67 10.94
C VAL A 173 5.60 -6.09 10.91
N VAL A 174 6.26 -6.03 12.08
CA VAL A 174 7.61 -5.48 12.21
C VAL A 174 8.63 -6.38 11.52
N GLY A 175 9.61 -5.76 10.84
CA GLY A 175 10.68 -6.47 10.15
C GLY A 175 10.30 -7.04 8.78
N LYS A 176 9.04 -6.85 8.33
CA LYS A 176 8.57 -7.28 7.01
C LYS A 176 8.34 -6.08 6.09
N LYS A 177 8.64 -6.26 4.80
CA LYS A 177 8.21 -5.37 3.72
C LYS A 177 6.83 -5.81 3.21
N TYR A 178 6.14 -4.92 2.48
CA TYR A 178 4.76 -5.15 2.03
C TYR A 178 3.80 -5.40 3.21
N GLU A 179 4.07 -4.75 4.32
CA GLU A 179 3.31 -4.81 5.57
C GLU A 179 1.86 -4.35 5.39
N ASP A 180 1.62 -3.51 4.40
CA ASP A 180 0.29 -3.03 3.98
C ASP A 180 -0.57 -4.16 3.41
N ILE A 181 0.01 -5.09 2.63
CA ILE A 181 -0.66 -6.31 2.16
C ILE A 181 -1.17 -7.13 3.35
N GLY A 182 -0.33 -7.25 4.38
CA GLY A 182 -0.64 -8.01 5.59
C GLY A 182 -1.60 -7.31 6.58
N THR A 183 -1.87 -6.01 6.39
CA THR A 183 -2.59 -5.20 7.38
C THR A 183 -3.90 -4.60 6.86
N THR A 184 -3.92 -4.02 5.66
CA THR A 184 -5.09 -3.27 5.16
C THR A 184 -6.36 -4.12 5.08
N TYR A 185 -6.28 -5.39 4.69
CA TYR A 185 -7.44 -6.27 4.67
C TYR A 185 -8.00 -6.55 6.08
N LYS A 186 -7.13 -6.59 7.12
CA LYS A 186 -7.56 -6.78 8.52
C LYS A 186 -8.35 -5.58 9.02
N LEU A 187 -7.94 -4.37 8.63
CA LEU A 187 -8.71 -3.15 8.92
C LEU A 187 -10.06 -3.18 8.20
N GLY A 188 -10.09 -3.64 6.94
CA GLY A 188 -11.33 -3.88 6.20
C GLY A 188 -12.25 -4.90 6.86
N LEU A 189 -11.71 -6.03 7.37
CA LEU A 189 -12.47 -7.03 8.13
C LEU A 189 -13.09 -6.50 9.43
N LYS A 190 -12.61 -5.37 9.96
CA LYS A 190 -13.16 -4.70 11.15
C LYS A 190 -14.08 -3.53 10.82
N SER A 191 -14.18 -3.17 9.56
CA SER A 191 -14.98 -2.05 9.08
C SER A 191 -16.39 -2.51 8.68
N ASN A 192 -17.39 -1.67 8.93
CA ASN A 192 -18.75 -1.89 8.45
C ASN A 192 -18.94 -1.30 7.05
N LEU A 193 -18.61 -0.01 6.90
CA LEU A 193 -18.73 0.72 5.63
C LEU A 193 -17.42 1.43 5.29
N ILE A 194 -17.11 1.44 4.01
CA ILE A 194 -15.92 2.08 3.46
C ILE A 194 -16.33 3.00 2.30
N CYS A 195 -15.87 4.26 2.32
CA CYS A 195 -16.06 5.18 1.20
C CYS A 195 -14.85 5.15 0.26
N TYR A 196 -15.10 5.11 -1.03
CA TYR A 196 -14.11 5.38 -2.06
C TYR A 196 -14.52 6.62 -2.85
N ILE A 197 -13.61 7.57 -2.99
CA ILE A 197 -13.78 8.78 -3.80
C ILE A 197 -12.82 8.75 -4.99
N ASP A 198 -13.35 8.91 -6.19
CA ASP A 198 -12.61 8.75 -7.45
C ASP A 198 -11.85 10.02 -7.86
N ILE A 199 -11.15 10.62 -6.90
CA ILE A 199 -10.34 11.82 -7.12
C ILE A 199 -8.92 11.60 -6.61
N GLU A 200 -7.94 12.09 -7.38
CA GLU A 200 -6.53 12.01 -7.06
C GLU A 200 -6.16 13.09 -6.03
N LEU A 201 -6.06 12.68 -4.76
CA LEU A 201 -5.69 13.57 -3.64
C LEU A 201 -4.35 13.23 -3.01
N TYR A 202 -3.74 12.13 -3.41
CA TYR A 202 -2.45 11.67 -2.92
C TYR A 202 -1.46 11.59 -4.08
N GLY A 203 -0.37 12.32 -4.01
CA GLY A 203 0.73 12.29 -4.98
C GLY A 203 1.76 11.25 -4.54
N TYR A 204 1.83 10.13 -5.27
CA TYR A 204 2.82 9.08 -5.08
C TYR A 204 4.05 9.37 -5.94
N ARG A 205 5.19 9.63 -5.30
CA ARG A 205 6.43 9.98 -6.00
C ARG A 205 7.17 8.76 -6.51
N ILE A 206 7.41 8.73 -7.82
CA ILE A 206 8.26 7.70 -8.43
C ILE A 206 9.71 8.11 -8.30
N ARG A 207 10.54 7.25 -7.71
CA ARG A 207 11.99 7.45 -7.57
C ARG A 207 12.75 6.13 -7.77
N GLU A 208 13.96 6.24 -8.31
CA GLU A 208 14.82 5.08 -8.57
C GLU A 208 15.20 4.30 -7.30
N SER A 209 15.26 4.99 -6.16
CA SER A 209 15.60 4.40 -4.85
C SER A 209 14.42 3.73 -4.15
N SER A 210 13.22 3.73 -4.73
CA SER A 210 12.03 3.08 -4.14
C SER A 210 12.25 1.59 -3.89
N ILE A 211 11.67 1.08 -2.80
CA ILE A 211 11.74 -0.35 -2.42
C ILE A 211 11.21 -1.23 -3.56
N THR A 212 10.21 -0.76 -4.29
CA THR A 212 9.60 -1.45 -5.42
C THR A 212 10.50 -1.51 -6.66
N CYS A 213 11.45 -0.59 -6.80
CA CYS A 213 12.40 -0.55 -7.91
C CYS A 213 13.65 -1.41 -7.65
N ASN A 214 14.03 -1.62 -6.38
CA ASN A 214 15.24 -2.36 -5.97
C ASN A 214 14.91 -3.63 -5.19
N LEU A 215 14.32 -4.60 -5.88
CA LEU A 215 13.93 -5.87 -5.26
C LEU A 215 15.15 -6.74 -4.92
N LYS A 216 15.33 -6.94 -3.62
CA LYS A 216 16.30 -7.89 -3.04
C LYS A 216 15.60 -9.21 -2.72
N LYS A 217 16.39 -10.26 -2.48
CA LYS A 217 15.90 -11.59 -2.06
C LYS A 217 14.88 -11.49 -0.93
N ASP A 218 15.26 -10.84 0.17
CA ASP A 218 14.41 -10.72 1.36
C ASP A 218 13.10 -9.98 1.08
N THR A 219 13.16 -8.96 0.21
CA THR A 219 11.96 -8.21 -0.23
C THR A 219 10.96 -9.10 -0.96
N LEU A 220 11.45 -10.04 -1.78
CA LEU A 220 10.60 -10.99 -2.51
C LEU A 220 10.02 -12.05 -1.57
N ILE A 221 10.81 -12.53 -0.61
CA ILE A 221 10.34 -13.47 0.43
C ILE A 221 9.23 -12.83 1.24
N ASP A 222 9.43 -11.60 1.71
CA ASP A 222 8.43 -10.86 2.49
C ASP A 222 7.13 -10.66 1.69
N TYR A 223 7.22 -10.34 0.39
CA TYR A 223 6.04 -10.22 -0.46
C TYR A 223 5.22 -11.52 -0.50
N VAL A 224 5.90 -12.65 -0.73
CA VAL A 224 5.24 -13.98 -0.75
C VAL A 224 4.61 -14.30 0.60
N ASP A 225 5.32 -14.05 1.70
CA ASP A 225 4.83 -14.30 3.04
C ASP A 225 3.56 -13.48 3.32
N MET A 226 3.57 -12.16 3.02
CA MET A 226 2.41 -11.28 3.26
C MET A 226 1.21 -11.64 2.39
N VAL A 227 1.44 -12.05 1.14
CA VAL A 227 0.37 -12.54 0.26
C VAL A 227 -0.22 -13.86 0.80
N ASN A 228 0.62 -14.76 1.29
CA ASN A 228 0.18 -16.03 1.87
C ASN A 228 -0.61 -15.85 3.14
N ASP A 229 -0.13 -15.01 4.06
CA ASP A 229 -0.82 -14.72 5.30
C ASP A 229 -2.22 -14.15 5.02
N ARG A 230 -2.32 -13.18 4.09
CA ARG A 230 -3.60 -12.63 3.66
C ARG A 230 -4.50 -13.69 3.03
N TYR A 231 -3.96 -14.52 2.15
CA TYR A 231 -4.71 -15.58 1.49
C TYR A 231 -5.31 -16.56 2.50
N ASN A 232 -4.48 -17.10 3.39
CA ASN A 232 -4.89 -18.11 4.36
C ASN A 232 -5.93 -17.58 5.35
N ASP A 233 -5.74 -16.35 5.82
CA ASP A 233 -6.68 -15.69 6.73
C ASP A 233 -8.03 -15.40 6.05
N LEU A 234 -8.03 -14.89 4.83
CA LEU A 234 -9.25 -14.59 4.08
C LEU A 234 -10.00 -15.85 3.65
N ILE A 235 -9.31 -16.90 3.21
CA ILE A 235 -9.95 -18.19 2.87
C ILE A 235 -10.66 -18.79 4.08
N PHE A 236 -10.09 -18.61 5.26
CA PHE A 236 -10.71 -19.09 6.50
C PHE A 236 -11.93 -18.24 6.90
N LYS A 237 -11.81 -16.91 6.87
CA LYS A 237 -12.81 -15.95 7.38
C LYS A 237 -13.93 -15.63 6.37
N LYS A 238 -13.64 -15.72 5.06
CA LYS A 238 -14.49 -15.25 3.96
C LYS A 238 -14.57 -16.27 2.82
N LYS A 239 -15.01 -17.48 3.14
CA LYS A 239 -15.12 -18.60 2.19
C LYS A 239 -15.96 -18.26 0.97
N GLU A 240 -17.00 -17.44 1.14
CA GLU A 240 -17.89 -16.96 0.09
C GLU A 240 -17.17 -16.11 -0.96
N LEU A 241 -16.07 -15.46 -0.58
CA LEU A 241 -15.24 -14.65 -1.47
C LEU A 241 -14.11 -15.43 -2.15
N LYS A 242 -14.05 -16.75 -1.95
CA LYS A 242 -12.97 -17.64 -2.43
C LYS A 242 -12.55 -17.34 -3.87
N LYS A 243 -13.50 -17.12 -4.77
CA LYS A 243 -13.24 -16.81 -6.18
C LYS A 243 -12.32 -15.61 -6.36
N TYR A 244 -12.55 -14.51 -5.63
CA TYR A 244 -11.74 -13.29 -5.73
C TYR A 244 -10.39 -13.42 -5.04
N ILE A 245 -10.36 -14.14 -3.91
CA ILE A 245 -9.16 -14.44 -3.15
C ILE A 245 -8.20 -15.31 -4.00
N ASP A 246 -8.72 -16.34 -4.65
CA ASP A 246 -7.96 -17.21 -5.56
C ASP A 246 -7.41 -16.43 -6.76
N LEU A 247 -8.24 -15.59 -7.40
CA LEU A 247 -7.81 -14.75 -8.52
C LEU A 247 -6.70 -13.77 -8.11
N ASN A 248 -6.84 -13.14 -6.95
CA ASN A 248 -5.81 -12.24 -6.45
C ASN A 248 -4.49 -12.99 -6.22
N ARG A 249 -4.52 -14.20 -5.65
CA ARG A 249 -3.33 -15.02 -5.48
C ARG A 249 -2.64 -15.32 -6.82
N ILE A 250 -3.39 -15.71 -7.84
CA ILE A 250 -2.83 -15.94 -9.19
C ILE A 250 -2.14 -14.67 -9.70
N ASN A 251 -2.79 -13.53 -9.57
CA ASN A 251 -2.23 -12.25 -10.01
C ASN A 251 -0.94 -11.91 -9.25
N CYS A 252 -0.90 -12.09 -7.94
CA CYS A 252 0.29 -11.84 -7.13
C CYS A 252 1.45 -12.75 -7.55
N VAL A 253 1.20 -14.05 -7.74
CA VAL A 253 2.21 -15.00 -8.23
C VAL A 253 2.68 -14.61 -9.62
N THR A 254 1.78 -14.26 -10.52
CA THR A 254 2.12 -13.84 -11.89
C THR A 254 2.98 -12.58 -11.89
N ARG A 255 2.62 -11.56 -11.11
CA ARG A 255 3.42 -10.33 -10.95
C ARG A 255 4.80 -10.62 -10.39
N PHE A 256 4.90 -11.52 -9.43
CA PHE A 256 6.20 -11.94 -8.90
C PHE A 256 7.13 -12.48 -9.99
N TYR A 257 6.62 -13.40 -10.82
CA TYR A 257 7.39 -13.92 -11.94
C TYR A 257 7.69 -12.87 -13.01
N LEU A 258 6.77 -11.93 -13.27
CA LEU A 258 7.00 -10.79 -14.16
C LEU A 258 8.16 -9.93 -13.68
N VAL A 259 8.19 -9.60 -12.38
CA VAL A 259 9.28 -8.82 -11.78
C VAL A 259 10.62 -9.53 -11.96
N ILE A 260 10.70 -10.83 -11.69
CA ILE A 260 11.92 -11.60 -11.93
C ILE A 260 12.32 -11.54 -13.40
N ALA A 261 11.38 -11.69 -14.32
CA ALA A 261 11.64 -11.65 -15.76
C ALA A 261 12.12 -10.26 -16.22
N TYR A 262 11.46 -9.18 -15.82
CA TYR A 262 11.76 -7.82 -16.26
C TYR A 262 13.03 -7.24 -15.64
N GLN A 263 13.33 -7.55 -14.40
CA GLN A 263 14.54 -7.07 -13.74
C GLN A 263 15.78 -7.93 -14.01
N TYR A 264 15.66 -8.95 -14.86
CA TYR A 264 16.75 -9.89 -15.21
C TYR A 264 17.40 -10.56 -13.99
N LYS A 265 16.69 -10.68 -12.89
CA LYS A 265 17.19 -11.32 -11.66
C LYS A 265 16.97 -12.83 -11.66
N PHE A 266 17.35 -13.49 -12.77
CA PHE A 266 17.18 -14.95 -12.93
C PHE A 266 18.01 -15.76 -11.93
N ASP A 267 19.09 -15.19 -11.41
CA ASP A 267 19.89 -15.84 -10.37
C ASP A 267 19.08 -16.09 -9.10
N LEU A 268 18.03 -15.31 -8.87
CA LEU A 268 17.09 -15.54 -7.78
C LEU A 268 16.33 -16.88 -7.90
N LEU A 269 16.12 -17.39 -9.14
CA LEU A 269 15.52 -18.71 -9.36
C LEU A 269 16.49 -19.87 -9.06
N LYS A 270 17.79 -19.59 -8.95
CA LYS A 270 18.80 -20.57 -8.51
C LYS A 270 18.86 -20.67 -6.99
N ASP A 271 18.33 -19.68 -6.27
CA ASP A 271 18.24 -19.69 -4.83
C ASP A 271 17.21 -20.73 -4.37
N LYS A 272 17.65 -21.69 -3.56
CA LYS A 272 16.84 -22.83 -3.14
C LYS A 272 15.59 -22.41 -2.34
N GLU A 273 15.70 -21.37 -1.52
CA GLU A 273 14.61 -20.88 -0.68
C GLU A 273 13.53 -20.18 -1.52
N ILE A 274 13.94 -19.25 -2.40
CA ILE A 274 13.02 -18.58 -3.33
C ILE A 274 12.36 -19.61 -4.24
N LYS A 275 13.12 -20.55 -4.80
CA LYS A 275 12.58 -21.59 -5.66
C LYS A 275 11.55 -22.43 -4.95
N LYS A 276 11.83 -22.87 -3.71
CA LYS A 276 10.88 -23.66 -2.90
C LYS A 276 9.58 -22.90 -2.68
N LYS A 277 9.66 -21.64 -2.21
CA LYS A 277 8.47 -20.79 -2.01
C LYS A 277 7.67 -20.59 -3.30
N LEU A 278 8.34 -20.35 -4.43
CA LEU A 278 7.69 -20.19 -5.73
C LEU A 278 7.01 -21.48 -6.22
N ASP A 279 7.65 -22.62 -6.04
CA ASP A 279 7.09 -23.90 -6.44
C ASP A 279 5.84 -24.24 -5.60
N GLU A 280 5.86 -23.91 -4.31
CA GLU A 280 4.69 -24.03 -3.42
C GLU A 280 3.54 -23.13 -3.89
N GLU A 281 3.82 -21.85 -4.17
CA GLU A 281 2.82 -20.90 -4.68
C GLU A 281 2.25 -21.33 -6.02
N LEU A 282 3.12 -21.76 -6.93
CA LEU A 282 2.71 -22.21 -8.25
C LEU A 282 1.85 -23.49 -8.16
N LEU A 283 2.17 -24.40 -7.24
CA LEU A 283 1.39 -25.61 -7.00
C LEU A 283 -0.04 -25.29 -6.53
N ILE A 284 -0.18 -24.30 -5.66
CA ILE A 284 -1.49 -23.83 -5.19
C ILE A 284 -2.25 -23.15 -6.33
N ALA A 285 -1.59 -22.26 -7.07
CA ALA A 285 -2.18 -21.60 -8.22
C ALA A 285 -2.64 -22.59 -9.31
N LYS A 286 -1.88 -23.65 -9.56
CA LYS A 286 -2.24 -24.72 -10.52
C LYS A 286 -3.48 -25.53 -10.14
N LYS A 287 -3.85 -25.58 -8.85
CA LYS A 287 -5.10 -26.20 -8.40
C LYS A 287 -6.33 -25.36 -8.75
N LEU A 288 -6.13 -24.08 -9.12
CA LEU A 288 -7.20 -23.20 -9.55
C LEU A 288 -7.54 -23.51 -11.01
N THR A 289 -8.83 -23.50 -11.33
CA THR A 289 -9.29 -23.93 -12.65
C THR A 289 -8.98 -22.89 -13.72
N ILE A 290 -8.76 -23.35 -14.97
CA ILE A 290 -8.63 -22.47 -16.16
C ILE A 290 -9.83 -21.49 -16.26
N ARG A 291 -10.99 -21.90 -15.74
CA ARG A 291 -12.20 -21.08 -15.68
C ARG A 291 -12.00 -19.82 -14.83
N GLU A 292 -11.28 -19.90 -13.72
CA GLU A 292 -10.97 -18.74 -12.86
C GLU A 292 -10.00 -17.78 -13.57
N ILE A 293 -8.97 -18.33 -14.24
CA ILE A 293 -8.00 -17.52 -15.03
C ILE A 293 -8.71 -16.77 -16.16
N ASN A 294 -9.72 -17.38 -16.79
CA ASN A 294 -10.50 -16.72 -17.85
C ASN A 294 -11.32 -15.52 -17.36
N LYS A 295 -11.53 -15.36 -16.05
CA LYS A 295 -12.20 -14.21 -15.43
C LYS A 295 -11.28 -13.03 -15.14
N ILE A 296 -9.97 -13.18 -15.36
CA ILE A 296 -9.00 -12.08 -15.32
C ILE A 296 -9.35 -11.10 -16.44
N ASN A 297 -9.46 -9.81 -16.13
CA ASN A 297 -10.00 -8.83 -17.09
C ASN A 297 -8.97 -8.30 -18.09
N SER A 298 -7.68 -8.33 -17.74
CA SER A 298 -6.59 -7.91 -18.64
C SER A 298 -6.19 -9.09 -19.53
N LEU A 299 -6.14 -8.85 -20.85
CA LEU A 299 -5.72 -9.88 -21.80
C LEU A 299 -4.28 -10.31 -21.56
N ASP A 300 -3.41 -9.35 -21.26
CA ASP A 300 -1.99 -9.57 -21.00
C ASP A 300 -1.77 -10.39 -19.71
N GLU A 301 -2.45 -10.03 -18.62
CA GLU A 301 -2.39 -10.79 -17.36
C GLU A 301 -2.98 -12.20 -17.52
N LYS A 302 -4.04 -12.36 -18.32
CA LYS A 302 -4.65 -13.65 -18.61
C LYS A 302 -3.68 -14.55 -19.39
N LEU A 303 -3.02 -14.02 -20.43
CA LEU A 303 -2.03 -14.74 -21.21
C LEU A 303 -0.80 -15.07 -20.35
N ALA A 304 -0.32 -14.11 -19.58
CA ALA A 304 0.78 -14.29 -18.65
C ALA A 304 0.50 -15.39 -17.62
N SER A 305 -0.68 -15.38 -17.01
CA SER A 305 -1.10 -16.40 -16.03
C SER A 305 -1.21 -17.79 -16.68
N LYS A 306 -1.75 -17.89 -17.89
CA LYS A 306 -1.83 -19.17 -18.63
C LYS A 306 -0.45 -19.73 -18.95
N LEU A 307 0.46 -18.89 -19.47
CA LEU A 307 1.84 -19.30 -19.77
C LEU A 307 2.57 -19.77 -18.51
N LEU A 308 2.41 -19.05 -17.39
CA LEU A 308 3.00 -19.41 -16.10
C LEU A 308 2.51 -20.78 -15.62
N MET A 309 1.21 -21.08 -15.77
CA MET A 309 0.63 -22.37 -15.39
C MET A 309 1.16 -23.54 -16.23
N ILE A 310 1.51 -23.29 -17.50
CA ILE A 310 2.14 -24.30 -18.37
C ILE A 310 3.58 -24.53 -17.92
N SER A 311 4.41 -23.49 -17.89
CA SER A 311 5.81 -23.57 -17.49
C SER A 311 6.35 -22.20 -17.06
N PRO A 312 6.89 -22.06 -15.85
CA PRO A 312 7.55 -20.83 -15.41
C PRO A 312 8.72 -20.42 -16.32
N TYR A 313 9.47 -21.40 -16.83
CA TYR A 313 10.61 -21.14 -17.71
C TYR A 313 10.17 -20.62 -19.08
N LEU A 314 9.11 -21.21 -19.65
CA LEU A 314 8.50 -20.74 -20.90
C LEU A 314 7.94 -19.31 -20.72
N PHE A 315 7.23 -19.07 -19.62
CA PHE A 315 6.73 -17.74 -19.28
C PHE A 315 7.84 -16.71 -19.24
N ILE A 316 8.92 -16.98 -18.49
CA ILE A 316 10.06 -16.08 -18.37
C ILE A 316 10.72 -15.84 -19.74
N PHE A 317 10.88 -16.87 -20.56
CA PHE A 317 11.45 -16.77 -21.91
C PHE A 317 10.61 -15.87 -22.82
N VAL A 318 9.28 -16.08 -22.86
CA VAL A 318 8.35 -15.26 -23.65
C VAL A 318 8.35 -13.81 -23.18
N MET A 319 8.34 -13.57 -21.86
CA MET A 319 8.35 -12.21 -21.32
C MET A 319 9.65 -11.46 -21.59
N LYS A 320 10.79 -12.17 -21.68
CA LYS A 320 12.06 -11.58 -22.14
C LYS A 320 11.99 -11.08 -23.58
N ILE A 321 11.45 -11.92 -24.48
CA ILE A 321 11.28 -11.53 -25.89
C ILE A 321 10.35 -10.34 -26.00
N TYR A 322 9.20 -10.37 -25.31
CA TYR A 322 8.22 -9.29 -25.30
C TYR A 322 8.83 -7.96 -24.85
N LYS A 323 9.65 -7.97 -23.79
CA LYS A 323 10.34 -6.75 -23.33
C LYS A 323 11.30 -6.19 -24.39
N LYS A 324 12.09 -7.08 -25.05
CA LYS A 324 13.01 -6.66 -26.11
C LYS A 324 12.32 -6.08 -27.34
N LEU A 325 11.06 -6.45 -27.58
CA LEU A 325 10.28 -5.92 -28.72
C LEU A 325 9.61 -4.57 -28.40
N LYS A 326 9.48 -4.23 -27.10
CA LYS A 326 8.91 -2.95 -26.65
C LYS A 326 9.96 -1.89 -26.29
N SER A 327 11.22 -2.27 -26.12
CA SER A 327 12.38 -1.36 -25.94
C SER A 327 12.95 -0.94 -27.27
#